data_a91e1e74bd9944c6622b4b2ff8bf36f4
#
_entry.id   a91e1e74bd9944c6622b4b2ff8bf36f4
#
_cell.length_a   1.000
_cell.length_b   1.000
_cell.length_c   1.000
_cell.angle_alpha   90.00
_cell.angle_beta   90.00
_cell.angle_gamma   90.00
#
_symmetry.space_group_name_H-M   'P 1'
#
loop_
_entity.id
_entity.type
_entity.pdbx_description
1 polymer ?
#
loop_
_entity_poly.entity_id
_entity_poly.type
_entity_poly.pdbx_seq_one_letter_code
_entity_poly.pdbx_strand_id
1 'polypeptide(L)'
;LVILKENVSEIYTDAKVSVTLLNNFFECAWKWYFRNLLKLPDLKTESLKFGSAVHSTIEKILLEDKKPTSAFIKKTISEELEYEGVTDTSALTRLTREGMEAVEVWMEKYYPHLAKDRTTERSLSYRDSRFPDLTMYGKIDLTERFPDGRLVVTDFKTGTSKTSGMIEKRDDEGRLSSFMRQLA
;
A
#
# COMPACT_ATOMS: atom_id res chain seq x y z
N LEU A 1 -29.87 -15.78 -8.18
CA LEU A 1 -29.47 -14.34 -8.20
C LEU A 1 -29.97 -13.58 -6.98
N VAL A 2 -31.23 -13.81 -6.55
CA VAL A 2 -31.82 -13.17 -5.36
C VAL A 2 -31.07 -13.58 -4.08
N ILE A 3 -30.85 -14.86 -3.86
CA ILE A 3 -30.14 -15.40 -2.69
C ILE A 3 -28.71 -14.84 -2.60
N LEU A 4 -28.03 -14.69 -3.74
CA LEU A 4 -26.69 -14.10 -3.76
C LEU A 4 -26.70 -12.61 -3.36
N LYS A 5 -27.72 -11.86 -3.79
CA LYS A 5 -27.88 -10.45 -3.45
C LYS A 5 -28.16 -10.25 -1.96
N GLU A 6 -29.02 -11.07 -1.37
CA GLU A 6 -29.34 -11.02 0.06
C GLU A 6 -28.11 -11.35 0.91
N ASN A 7 -27.37 -12.42 0.59
CA ASN A 7 -26.14 -12.79 1.28
C ASN A 7 -25.05 -11.71 1.17
N VAL A 8 -24.89 -11.10 -0.02
CA VAL A 8 -23.92 -10.01 -0.22
C VAL A 8 -24.33 -8.79 0.59
N SER A 9 -25.61 -8.42 0.59
CA SER A 9 -26.13 -7.30 1.38
C SER A 9 -25.88 -7.50 2.88
N GLU A 10 -26.14 -8.70 3.40
CA GLU A 10 -25.90 -9.05 4.80
C GLU A 10 -24.40 -8.96 5.17
N ILE A 11 -23.50 -9.49 4.32
CA ILE A 11 -22.05 -9.44 4.55
C ILE A 11 -21.53 -8.01 4.55
N TYR A 12 -22.10 -7.12 3.72
CA TYR A 12 -21.65 -5.74 3.58
C TYR A 12 -22.43 -4.72 4.39
N THR A 13 -23.46 -5.14 5.15
CA THR A 13 -24.08 -4.27 6.16
C THR A 13 -23.06 -3.96 7.24
N ASP A 14 -22.80 -2.69 7.48
CA ASP A 14 -21.76 -2.18 8.41
C ASP A 14 -20.31 -2.65 8.09
N ALA A 15 -20.06 -3.17 6.89
CA ALA A 15 -18.74 -3.64 6.52
C ALA A 15 -17.77 -2.47 6.32
N LYS A 16 -16.49 -2.73 6.68
CA LYS A 16 -15.39 -1.85 6.32
C LYS A 16 -14.94 -2.14 4.89
N VAL A 17 -14.92 -1.12 4.06
CA VAL A 17 -14.55 -1.22 2.64
C VAL A 17 -13.23 -0.51 2.40
N SER A 18 -12.22 -1.25 1.91
CA SER A 18 -10.94 -0.65 1.52
C SER A 18 -10.97 -0.19 0.07
N VAL A 19 -10.07 0.75 -0.27
CA VAL A 19 -9.87 1.18 -1.67
C VAL A 19 -9.45 0.00 -2.55
N THR A 20 -8.65 -0.93 -2.03
CA THR A 20 -8.26 -2.16 -2.77
C THR A 20 -9.48 -3.01 -3.10
N LEU A 21 -10.42 -3.16 -2.17
CA LEU A 21 -11.67 -3.89 -2.41
C LEU A 21 -12.48 -3.23 -3.54
N LEU A 22 -12.63 -1.90 -3.48
CA LEU A 22 -13.31 -1.14 -4.54
C LEU A 22 -12.58 -1.26 -5.88
N ASN A 23 -11.27 -1.17 -5.89
CA ASN A 23 -10.48 -1.34 -7.11
C ASN A 23 -10.71 -2.72 -7.73
N ASN A 24 -10.69 -3.79 -6.93
CA ASN A 24 -10.99 -5.14 -7.41
C ASN A 24 -12.38 -5.21 -8.04
N PHE A 25 -13.38 -4.58 -7.42
CA PHE A 25 -14.74 -4.54 -7.94
C PHE A 25 -14.85 -3.80 -9.28
N PHE A 26 -14.23 -2.61 -9.38
CA PHE A 26 -14.26 -1.81 -10.61
C PHE A 26 -13.42 -2.39 -11.75
N GLU A 27 -12.35 -3.11 -11.44
CA GLU A 27 -11.54 -3.79 -12.45
C GLU A 27 -12.25 -5.03 -13.02
N CYS A 28 -12.80 -5.86 -12.14
CA CYS A 28 -13.47 -7.09 -12.54
C CYS A 28 -14.34 -7.62 -11.41
N ALA A 29 -15.64 -7.75 -11.62
CA ALA A 29 -16.57 -8.27 -10.63
C ALA A 29 -16.21 -9.69 -10.14
N TRP A 30 -15.65 -10.54 -11.00
CA TRP A 30 -15.17 -11.86 -10.64
C TRP A 30 -13.94 -11.82 -9.75
N LYS A 31 -13.00 -10.88 -10.00
CA LYS A 31 -11.83 -10.66 -9.15
C LYS A 31 -12.27 -10.28 -7.73
N TRP A 32 -13.23 -9.35 -7.62
CA TRP A 32 -13.83 -8.98 -6.36
C TRP A 32 -14.52 -10.17 -5.69
N TYR A 33 -15.33 -10.92 -6.43
CA TYR A 33 -16.08 -12.09 -5.92
C TYR A 33 -15.13 -13.11 -5.29
N PHE A 34 -14.09 -13.53 -6.01
CA PHE A 34 -13.18 -14.55 -5.51
C PHE A 34 -12.27 -14.05 -4.39
N ARG A 35 -11.73 -12.82 -4.52
CA ARG A 35 -10.75 -12.29 -3.55
C ARG A 35 -11.40 -11.67 -2.31
N ASN A 36 -12.50 -10.96 -2.46
CA ASN A 36 -13.07 -10.15 -1.38
C ASN A 36 -14.30 -10.80 -0.74
N LEU A 37 -15.14 -11.46 -1.52
CA LEU A 37 -16.32 -12.13 -1.00
C LEU A 37 -15.99 -13.55 -0.51
N LEU A 38 -15.45 -14.40 -1.37
CA LEU A 38 -15.07 -15.77 -1.02
C LEU A 38 -13.74 -15.86 -0.26
N LYS A 39 -12.93 -14.81 -0.26
CA LYS A 39 -11.61 -14.72 0.39
C LYS A 39 -10.70 -15.90 0.03
N LEU A 40 -10.73 -16.31 -1.25
CA LEU A 40 -9.86 -17.37 -1.70
C LEU A 40 -8.39 -16.95 -1.55
N PRO A 41 -7.53 -17.85 -1.05
CA PRO A 41 -6.12 -17.56 -0.88
C PRO A 41 -5.47 -17.23 -2.23
N ASP A 42 -4.70 -16.14 -2.27
CA ASP A 42 -3.93 -15.72 -3.43
C ASP A 42 -2.43 -15.87 -3.12
N LEU A 43 -1.72 -16.53 -4.00
CA LEU A 43 -0.27 -16.67 -3.82
C LEU A 43 0.40 -15.33 -4.11
N LYS A 44 1.13 -14.82 -3.12
CA LYS A 44 1.92 -13.61 -3.32
C LYS A 44 2.99 -13.86 -4.39
N THR A 45 2.98 -13.06 -5.45
CA THR A 45 4.06 -13.07 -6.43
C THR A 45 5.35 -12.53 -5.81
N GLU A 46 6.49 -12.83 -6.42
CA GLU A 46 7.79 -12.31 -5.98
C GLU A 46 7.78 -10.78 -5.90
N SER A 47 7.18 -10.10 -6.87
CA SER A 47 7.03 -8.64 -6.86
C SER A 47 6.20 -8.11 -5.69
N LEU A 48 5.15 -8.82 -5.28
CA LEU A 48 4.36 -8.44 -4.10
C LEU A 48 5.13 -8.65 -2.81
N LYS A 49 5.87 -9.76 -2.69
CA LYS A 49 6.76 -10.02 -1.54
C LYS A 49 7.84 -8.95 -1.42
N PHE A 50 8.47 -8.62 -2.54
CA PHE A 50 9.48 -7.57 -2.62
C PHE A 50 8.90 -6.21 -2.21
N GLY A 51 7.73 -5.84 -2.75
CA GLY A 51 7.05 -4.62 -2.39
C GLY A 51 6.77 -4.53 -0.90
N SER A 52 6.18 -5.56 -0.30
CA SER A 52 5.92 -5.64 1.14
C SER A 52 7.19 -5.47 1.96
N ALA A 53 8.28 -6.17 1.60
CA ALA A 53 9.55 -6.10 2.30
C ALA A 53 10.19 -4.70 2.26
N VAL A 54 10.14 -4.02 1.11
CA VAL A 54 10.64 -2.65 0.97
C VAL A 54 9.81 -1.67 1.81
N HIS A 55 8.47 -1.77 1.78
CA HIS A 55 7.58 -0.94 2.60
C HIS A 55 7.87 -1.10 4.09
N SER A 56 7.91 -2.35 4.60
CA SER A 56 8.25 -2.63 6.01
C SER A 56 9.64 -2.13 6.39
N THR A 57 10.60 -2.19 5.46
CA THR A 57 11.95 -1.65 5.70
C THR A 57 11.94 -0.15 5.82
N ILE A 58 11.24 0.58 4.93
CA ILE A 58 11.10 2.04 5.00
C ILE A 58 10.39 2.43 6.31
N GLU A 59 9.33 1.73 6.69
CA GLU A 59 8.64 1.96 7.97
C GLU A 59 9.60 1.86 9.14
N LYS A 60 10.39 0.77 9.23
CA LYS A 60 11.39 0.59 10.30
C LYS A 60 12.45 1.69 10.31
N ILE A 61 12.91 2.12 9.13
CA ILE A 61 13.83 3.25 8.98
C ILE A 61 13.23 4.55 9.52
N LEU A 62 11.96 4.80 9.26
CA LEU A 62 11.27 6.02 9.69
C LEU A 62 10.99 6.06 11.20
N LEU A 63 10.97 4.90 11.85
CA LEU A 63 10.82 4.77 13.31
C LEU A 63 12.16 4.93 14.05
N GLU A 64 13.30 4.83 13.37
CA GLU A 64 14.60 5.03 13.99
C GLU A 64 14.87 6.51 14.30
N ASP A 65 15.46 6.78 15.48
CA ASP A 65 15.86 8.14 15.89
C ASP A 65 17.08 8.66 15.09
N LYS A 66 17.88 7.75 14.55
CA LYS A 66 19.12 8.07 13.83
C LYS A 66 19.05 7.55 12.40
N LYS A 67 19.81 8.21 11.52
CA LYS A 67 19.94 7.74 10.14
C LYS A 67 20.53 6.33 10.11
N PRO A 68 19.80 5.35 9.54
CA PRO A 68 20.23 3.96 9.48
C PRO A 68 21.51 3.78 8.64
N THR A 69 22.26 2.76 8.97
CA THR A 69 23.45 2.33 8.19
C THR A 69 23.05 1.38 7.07
N SER A 70 23.89 1.27 6.02
CA SER A 70 23.67 0.27 4.96
C SER A 70 23.60 -1.16 5.50
N ALA A 71 24.34 -1.47 6.58
CA ALA A 71 24.27 -2.78 7.23
C ALA A 71 22.90 -3.04 7.87
N PHE A 72 22.29 -2.03 8.52
CA PHE A 72 20.95 -2.12 9.06
C PHE A 72 19.92 -2.34 7.94
N ILE A 73 20.01 -1.54 6.86
CA ILE A 73 19.11 -1.66 5.71
C ILE A 73 19.18 -3.07 5.11
N LYS A 74 20.40 -3.55 4.85
CA LYS A 74 20.61 -4.90 4.31
C LYS A 74 19.97 -5.99 5.17
N LYS A 75 20.26 -5.95 6.46
CA LYS A 75 19.72 -6.92 7.42
C LYS A 75 18.20 -6.89 7.42
N THR A 76 17.62 -5.69 7.55
CA THR A 76 16.15 -5.50 7.63
C THR A 76 15.46 -6.02 6.37
N ILE A 77 15.95 -5.66 5.18
CA ILE A 77 15.37 -6.15 3.92
C ILE A 77 15.43 -7.67 3.82
N SER A 78 16.57 -8.28 4.19
CA SER A 78 16.69 -9.74 4.16
C SER A 78 15.69 -10.41 5.08
N GLU A 79 15.56 -9.91 6.33
CA GLU A 79 14.61 -10.42 7.30
C GLU A 79 13.15 -10.26 6.83
N GLU A 80 12.81 -9.13 6.22
CA GLU A 80 11.46 -8.90 5.68
C GLU A 80 11.14 -9.80 4.48
N LEU A 81 12.11 -10.04 3.60
CA LEU A 81 11.94 -10.96 2.47
C LEU A 81 11.74 -12.41 2.94
N GLU A 82 12.50 -12.84 3.96
CA GLU A 82 12.31 -14.15 4.58
C GLU A 82 10.94 -14.25 5.26
N TYR A 83 10.51 -13.21 5.96
CA TYR A 83 9.17 -13.15 6.57
C TYR A 83 8.04 -13.22 5.52
N GLU A 84 8.22 -12.60 4.35
CA GLU A 84 7.31 -12.70 3.21
C GLU A 84 7.38 -14.07 2.50
N GLY A 85 8.23 -14.98 2.97
CA GLY A 85 8.34 -16.34 2.45
C GLY A 85 9.18 -16.45 1.19
N VAL A 86 10.23 -15.64 1.06
CA VAL A 86 11.29 -15.84 0.06
C VAL A 86 12.30 -16.84 0.64
N THR A 87 12.23 -18.09 0.21
CA THR A 87 13.06 -19.20 0.73
C THR A 87 14.21 -19.59 -0.18
N ASP A 88 14.16 -19.23 -1.47
CA ASP A 88 15.24 -19.47 -2.41
C ASP A 88 16.42 -18.52 -2.14
N THR A 89 17.60 -19.06 -1.86
CA THR A 89 18.80 -18.29 -1.48
C THR A 89 19.25 -17.34 -2.59
N SER A 90 19.11 -17.74 -3.87
CA SER A 90 19.50 -16.91 -5.01
C SER A 90 18.56 -15.73 -5.15
N ALA A 91 17.23 -15.99 -5.08
CA ALA A 91 16.20 -14.94 -5.09
C ALA A 91 16.37 -13.99 -3.89
N LEU A 92 16.60 -14.51 -2.69
CA LEU A 92 16.81 -13.71 -1.48
C LEU A 92 18.01 -12.78 -1.64
N THR A 93 19.14 -13.28 -2.12
CA THR A 93 20.35 -12.48 -2.35
C THR A 93 20.11 -11.39 -3.38
N ARG A 94 19.48 -11.70 -4.49
CA ARG A 94 19.15 -10.76 -5.56
C ARG A 94 18.20 -9.67 -5.07
N LEU A 95 17.08 -10.07 -4.47
CA LEU A 95 16.05 -9.14 -3.99
C LEU A 95 16.56 -8.26 -2.83
N THR A 96 17.41 -8.79 -1.94
CA THR A 96 18.06 -8.01 -0.89
C THR A 96 18.90 -6.89 -1.50
N ARG A 97 19.70 -7.18 -2.53
CA ARG A 97 20.49 -6.17 -3.22
C ARG A 97 19.63 -5.12 -3.90
N GLU A 98 18.64 -5.54 -4.67
CA GLU A 98 17.71 -4.63 -5.37
C GLU A 98 16.94 -3.73 -4.37
N GLY A 99 16.52 -4.30 -3.24
CA GLY A 99 15.85 -3.56 -2.19
C GLY A 99 16.76 -2.55 -1.49
N MET A 100 18.02 -2.91 -1.23
CA MET A 100 19.03 -1.98 -0.70
C MET A 100 19.22 -0.78 -1.64
N GLU A 101 19.47 -1.05 -2.92
CA GLU A 101 19.67 0.00 -3.92
C GLU A 101 18.45 0.96 -3.96
N ALA A 102 17.22 0.42 -3.97
CA ALA A 102 16.01 1.21 -3.97
C ALA A 102 15.85 2.07 -2.71
N VAL A 103 16.09 1.49 -1.53
CA VAL A 103 15.97 2.20 -0.25
C VAL A 103 17.08 3.24 -0.08
N GLU A 104 18.30 2.96 -0.48
CA GLU A 104 19.43 3.91 -0.40
C GLU A 104 19.20 5.13 -1.31
N VAL A 105 18.71 4.93 -2.53
CA VAL A 105 18.32 6.02 -3.44
C VAL A 105 17.18 6.85 -2.84
N TRP A 106 16.17 6.20 -2.26
CA TRP A 106 15.08 6.89 -1.57
C TRP A 106 15.60 7.69 -0.37
N MET A 107 16.48 7.11 0.44
CA MET A 107 17.07 7.79 1.60
C MET A 107 17.93 8.99 1.20
N GLU A 108 18.72 8.87 0.15
CA GLU A 108 19.55 9.99 -0.33
C GLU A 108 18.68 11.17 -0.75
N LYS A 109 17.59 10.89 -1.46
CA LYS A 109 16.74 11.93 -2.07
C LYS A 109 15.72 12.53 -1.09
N TYR A 110 15.12 11.74 -0.24
CA TYR A 110 13.94 12.16 0.55
C TYR A 110 14.20 12.23 2.05
N TYR A 111 15.02 11.35 2.62
CA TYR A 111 15.25 11.28 4.05
C TYR A 111 15.72 12.61 4.69
N PRO A 112 16.60 13.42 4.06
CA PRO A 112 17.03 14.71 4.62
C PRO A 112 15.91 15.75 4.71
N HIS A 113 14.83 15.57 3.97
CA HIS A 113 13.73 16.53 3.86
C HIS A 113 12.49 16.12 4.67
N LEU A 114 12.55 14.98 5.35
CA LEU A 114 11.44 14.50 6.17
C LEU A 114 11.15 15.44 7.34
N ALA A 115 9.86 15.67 7.59
CA ALA A 115 9.43 16.40 8.76
C ALA A 115 9.75 15.61 10.05
N LYS A 116 10.04 16.34 11.13
CA LYS A 116 10.22 15.73 12.47
C LYS A 116 8.90 15.16 13.00
N ASP A 117 7.80 15.91 12.81
CA ASP A 117 6.45 15.45 13.14
C ASP A 117 5.93 14.60 11.98
N ARG A 118 6.10 13.29 12.13
CA ARG A 118 5.68 12.30 11.14
C ARG A 118 5.09 11.07 11.80
N THR A 119 4.19 10.41 11.11
CA THR A 119 3.55 9.16 11.53
C THR A 119 3.54 8.18 10.36
N THR A 120 4.01 6.96 10.60
CA THR A 120 3.98 5.87 9.63
C THR A 120 2.75 4.99 9.84
N GLU A 121 2.33 4.30 8.77
CA GLU A 121 1.34 3.24 8.80
C GLU A 121 0.01 3.64 9.51
N ARG A 122 -0.40 4.91 9.31
CA ARG A 122 -1.60 5.46 9.95
C ARG A 122 -2.86 4.87 9.37
N SER A 123 -3.62 4.17 10.18
CA SER A 123 -4.95 3.69 9.82
C SER A 123 -5.97 4.82 9.89
N LEU A 124 -6.75 4.98 8.83
CA LEU A 124 -7.87 5.90 8.75
C LEU A 124 -9.16 5.14 8.50
N SER A 125 -10.25 5.66 9.05
CA SER A 125 -11.60 5.24 8.70
C SER A 125 -12.48 6.47 8.54
N TYR A 126 -13.34 6.42 7.54
CA TYR A 126 -14.26 7.50 7.20
C TYR A 126 -15.64 6.95 6.88
N ARG A 127 -16.67 7.61 7.39
CA ARG A 127 -18.07 7.31 7.08
C ARG A 127 -18.73 8.56 6.51
N ASP A 128 -19.19 8.46 5.27
CA ASP A 128 -19.92 9.55 4.61
C ASP A 128 -21.38 9.54 5.06
N SER A 129 -21.93 10.71 5.41
CA SER A 129 -23.32 10.83 5.82
C SER A 129 -24.34 10.43 4.76
N ARG A 130 -23.94 10.46 3.48
CA ARG A 130 -24.77 10.00 2.35
C ARG A 130 -24.85 8.47 2.26
N PHE A 131 -23.90 7.76 2.88
CA PHE A 131 -23.80 6.31 2.90
C PHE A 131 -23.52 5.83 4.33
N PRO A 132 -24.50 5.95 5.24
CA PRO A 132 -24.28 5.73 6.67
C PRO A 132 -23.88 4.28 7.02
N ASP A 133 -24.24 3.32 6.18
CA ASP A 133 -23.90 1.90 6.37
C ASP A 133 -22.54 1.52 5.80
N LEU A 134 -21.84 2.48 5.14
CA LEU A 134 -20.54 2.24 4.52
C LEU A 134 -19.44 2.93 5.30
N THR A 135 -18.49 2.16 5.82
CA THR A 135 -17.25 2.69 6.39
C THR A 135 -16.08 2.42 5.45
N MET A 136 -15.55 3.48 4.86
CA MET A 136 -14.29 3.41 4.12
C MET A 136 -13.12 3.32 5.10
N TYR A 137 -12.14 2.48 4.80
CA TYR A 137 -10.90 2.44 5.59
C TYR A 137 -9.69 2.32 4.68
N GLY A 138 -8.58 2.81 5.17
CA GLY A 138 -7.29 2.73 4.50
C GLY A 138 -6.14 2.87 5.47
N LYS A 139 -4.95 2.62 4.98
CA LYS A 139 -3.69 2.80 5.69
C LYS A 139 -2.81 3.73 4.87
N ILE A 140 -2.22 4.71 5.51
CA ILE A 140 -1.32 5.68 4.88
C ILE A 140 0.10 5.30 5.28
N ASP A 141 1.00 5.14 4.31
CA ASP A 141 2.38 4.74 4.59
C ASP A 141 3.13 5.80 5.40
N LEU A 142 2.99 7.08 5.04
CA LEU A 142 3.64 8.18 5.75
C LEU A 142 2.77 9.44 5.73
N THR A 143 2.61 10.05 6.90
CA THR A 143 2.00 11.37 7.07
C THR A 143 3.02 12.28 7.73
N GLU A 144 3.22 13.47 7.19
CA GLU A 144 4.18 14.47 7.68
C GLU A 144 3.50 15.81 7.91
N ARG A 145 3.78 16.42 9.05
CA ARG A 145 3.34 17.78 9.36
C ARG A 145 4.54 18.72 9.43
N PHE A 146 4.56 19.71 8.57
CA PHE A 146 5.61 20.70 8.51
C PHE A 146 5.31 21.91 9.42
N PRO A 147 6.34 22.67 9.85
CA PRO A 147 6.15 23.84 10.73
C PRO A 147 5.29 24.96 10.10
N ASP A 148 5.22 25.03 8.79
CA ASP A 148 4.37 25.98 8.03
C ASP A 148 2.90 25.56 7.97
N GLY A 149 2.51 24.44 8.64
CA GLY A 149 1.16 23.91 8.68
C GLY A 149 0.80 22.97 7.54
N ARG A 150 1.68 22.76 6.55
CA ARG A 150 1.44 21.79 5.47
C ARG A 150 1.37 20.38 6.04
N LEU A 151 0.37 19.64 5.57
CA LEU A 151 0.25 18.19 5.78
C LEU A 151 0.59 17.50 4.45
N VAL A 152 1.57 16.61 4.49
CA VAL A 152 1.97 15.80 3.33
C VAL A 152 1.65 14.34 3.62
N VAL A 153 1.01 13.69 2.66
CA VAL A 153 0.69 12.27 2.68
C VAL A 153 1.50 11.59 1.58
N THR A 154 2.24 10.58 1.93
CA THR A 154 3.07 9.81 1.00
C THR A 154 2.64 8.35 0.99
N ASP A 155 2.48 7.80 -0.20
CA ASP A 155 2.24 6.38 -0.45
C ASP A 155 3.42 5.85 -1.27
N PHE A 156 4.11 4.85 -0.73
CA PHE A 156 5.29 4.27 -1.35
C PHE A 156 4.90 3.27 -2.44
N LYS A 157 5.59 3.31 -3.57
CA LYS A 157 5.37 2.39 -4.68
C LYS A 157 6.70 1.82 -5.18
N THR A 158 6.81 0.51 -5.15
CA THR A 158 8.00 -0.24 -5.61
C THR A 158 7.90 -0.70 -7.07
N GLY A 159 6.78 -0.41 -7.72
CA GLY A 159 6.56 -0.76 -9.13
C GLY A 159 7.20 0.22 -10.11
N THR A 160 6.96 -0.03 -11.39
CA THR A 160 7.42 0.86 -12.48
C THR A 160 6.89 2.27 -12.28
N SER A 161 7.78 3.26 -12.44
CA SER A 161 7.43 4.68 -12.37
C SER A 161 6.27 5.01 -13.31
N LYS A 162 5.32 5.79 -12.83
CA LYS A 162 4.16 6.26 -13.60
C LYS A 162 4.28 7.75 -13.84
N THR A 163 3.91 8.20 -15.04
CA THR A 163 3.77 9.62 -15.34
C THR A 163 2.48 10.18 -14.74
N SER A 164 2.42 11.50 -14.52
CA SER A 164 1.18 12.15 -14.04
C SER A 164 -0.02 11.80 -14.93
N GLY A 165 0.14 11.81 -16.26
CA GLY A 165 -0.94 11.44 -17.16
C GLY A 165 -1.42 9.98 -17.02
N MET A 166 -0.55 9.06 -16.61
CA MET A 166 -0.95 7.67 -16.32
C MET A 166 -1.70 7.56 -14.99
N ILE A 167 -1.34 8.41 -14.01
CA ILE A 167 -1.98 8.45 -12.70
C ILE A 167 -3.36 9.09 -12.82
N GLU A 168 -3.47 10.21 -13.52
CA GLU A 168 -4.70 11.00 -13.67
C GLU A 168 -5.67 10.44 -14.72
N LYS A 169 -5.24 9.44 -15.51
CA LYS A 169 -6.06 8.83 -16.56
C LYS A 169 -7.41 8.35 -15.99
N ARG A 170 -8.47 8.62 -16.75
CA ARG A 170 -9.79 8.01 -16.54
C ARG A 170 -9.97 6.84 -17.50
N ASP A 171 -10.78 5.87 -17.13
CA ASP A 171 -11.21 4.80 -18.02
C ASP A 171 -12.30 5.28 -18.99
N ASP A 172 -12.72 4.40 -19.90
CA ASP A 172 -13.73 4.70 -20.92
C ASP A 172 -15.12 5.05 -20.32
N GLU A 173 -15.34 4.69 -19.05
CA GLU A 173 -16.56 5.05 -18.29
C GLU A 173 -16.36 6.32 -17.45
N GLY A 174 -15.25 7.01 -17.61
CA GLY A 174 -14.92 8.25 -16.89
C GLY A 174 -14.49 8.07 -15.44
N ARG A 175 -14.29 6.83 -14.96
CA ARG A 175 -13.87 6.54 -13.59
C ARG A 175 -12.39 6.91 -13.40
N LEU A 176 -12.06 7.40 -12.21
CA LEU A 176 -10.68 7.66 -11.81
C LEU A 176 -9.82 6.39 -11.88
N SER A 177 -8.55 6.54 -12.20
CA SER A 177 -7.57 5.45 -12.10
C SER A 177 -7.52 4.85 -10.69
N SER A 178 -7.00 3.62 -10.57
CA SER A 178 -6.80 3.00 -9.25
C SER A 178 -5.90 3.83 -8.32
N PHE A 179 -4.94 4.57 -8.88
CA PHE A 179 -4.07 5.48 -8.13
C PHE A 179 -4.83 6.68 -7.59
N MET A 180 -5.63 7.35 -8.43
CA MET A 180 -6.43 8.49 -8.01
C MET A 180 -7.49 8.10 -6.98
N ARG A 181 -8.06 6.90 -7.08
CA ARG A 181 -8.99 6.39 -6.06
C ARG A 181 -8.34 6.14 -4.70
N GLN A 182 -7.02 5.95 -4.64
CA GLN A 182 -6.29 5.83 -3.38
C GLN A 182 -6.07 7.18 -2.70
N LEU A 183 -6.06 8.28 -3.46
CA LEU A 183 -5.82 9.63 -2.97
C LEU A 183 -7.11 10.39 -2.64
N ALA A 184 -8.24 9.93 -3.15
CA ALA A 184 -9.55 10.56 -2.93
C ALA A 184 -10.18 10.16 -1.60
#